data_0454f567d1a40fdfcb75890c1b572c71
#
_entry.id   0454f567d1a40fdfcb75890c1b572c71
#
_cell.length_a   1.000
_cell.length_b   1.000
_cell.length_c   1.000
_cell.angle_alpha   90.00
_cell.angle_beta   90.00
_cell.angle_gamma   90.00
#
_symmetry.space_group_name_H-M   'P 1'
#
loop_
_entity.id
_entity.type
_entity.pdbx_description
1 polymer ?
#
loop_
_entity_poly.entity_id
_entity_poly.type
_entity_poly.pdbx_seq_one_letter_code
_entity_poly.pdbx_strand_id
1 'polypeptide(L)'
;MHEAIIGILESRGIGEAEREEFFSPKPKLTYDPFLLANMREGVDLLLRAVDEGRKIVVYGDYDVDGITSTSLMVKVLRCLTDKVSYYIPSRLEEGYGLHKDSIDAIAEQGCELLITVDCGSVSKEETSYAHSLGIETIVTDHHTDSAIRAIM
;
A
#
# COMPACT_ATOMS: atom_id res chain seq x y z
N MET A 1 -3.71 22.45 28.36
CA MET A 1 -2.77 21.48 27.70
C MET A 1 -1.41 21.64 28.36
N HIS A 2 -0.67 20.53 28.58
CA HIS A 2 0.65 20.56 29.23
C HIS A 2 1.69 21.26 28.34
N GLU A 3 2.59 22.08 28.92
CA GLU A 3 3.58 22.88 28.17
C GLU A 3 4.46 22.03 27.25
N ALA A 4 4.86 20.82 27.66
CA ALA A 4 5.64 19.91 26.82
C ALA A 4 4.88 19.48 25.55
N ILE A 5 3.55 19.29 25.62
CA ILE A 5 2.73 18.97 24.44
C ILE A 5 2.65 20.17 23.51
N ILE A 6 2.50 21.38 24.09
CA ILE A 6 2.50 22.63 23.33
C ILE A 6 3.82 22.76 22.54
N GLY A 7 4.96 22.59 23.19
CA GLY A 7 6.28 22.67 22.54
C GLY A 7 6.46 21.64 21.41
N ILE A 8 5.94 20.42 21.56
CA ILE A 8 5.96 19.40 20.50
C ILE A 8 5.09 19.84 19.31
N LEU A 9 3.89 20.36 19.55
CA LEU A 9 3.01 20.84 18.49
C LEU A 9 3.64 22.00 17.71
N GLU A 10 4.18 22.97 18.42
CA GLU A 10 4.87 24.13 17.82
C GLU A 10 6.09 23.71 17.00
N SER A 11 6.89 22.76 17.49
CA SER A 11 8.04 22.23 16.74
C SER A 11 7.63 21.49 15.45
N ARG A 12 6.38 21.08 15.35
CA ARG A 12 5.77 20.47 14.15
C ARG A 12 4.96 21.45 13.30
N GLY A 13 5.01 22.74 13.61
CA GLY A 13 4.30 23.79 12.90
C GLY A 13 2.79 23.85 13.16
N ILE A 14 2.31 23.17 14.24
CA ILE A 14 0.89 23.15 14.59
C ILE A 14 0.63 24.30 15.57
N GLY A 15 0.07 25.39 15.06
CA GLY A 15 -0.30 26.56 15.82
C GLY A 15 -1.55 26.38 16.69
N GLU A 16 -1.84 27.35 17.56
CA GLU A 16 -2.96 27.29 18.49
C GLU A 16 -4.30 27.10 17.78
N ALA A 17 -4.49 27.76 16.64
CA ALA A 17 -5.73 27.70 15.87
C ALA A 17 -5.97 26.32 15.21
N GLU A 18 -4.92 25.53 15.01
CA GLU A 18 -4.97 24.21 14.34
C GLU A 18 -5.08 23.06 15.34
N ARG A 19 -4.83 23.31 16.63
CA ARG A 19 -4.80 22.27 17.67
C ARG A 19 -6.11 21.52 17.82
N GLU A 20 -7.25 22.23 17.74
CA GLU A 20 -8.57 21.60 17.84
C GLU A 20 -8.81 20.61 16.71
N GLU A 21 -8.44 20.98 15.49
CA GLU A 21 -8.57 20.13 14.31
C GLU A 21 -7.60 18.94 14.35
N PHE A 22 -6.35 19.20 14.76
CA PHE A 22 -5.32 18.17 14.91
C PHE A 22 -5.72 17.05 15.88
N PHE A 23 -6.37 17.40 16.99
CA PHE A 23 -6.86 16.42 17.97
C PHE A 23 -8.27 15.92 17.69
N SER A 24 -8.91 16.38 16.62
CA SER A 24 -10.26 15.95 16.29
C SER A 24 -10.28 14.49 15.85
N PRO A 25 -11.11 13.64 16.46
CA PRO A 25 -11.30 12.26 16.01
C PRO A 25 -12.04 12.17 14.67
N LYS A 26 -12.57 13.29 14.18
CA LYS A 26 -13.29 13.40 12.90
C LYS A 26 -12.57 14.44 12.06
N PRO A 27 -11.69 14.03 11.14
CA PRO A 27 -11.04 14.95 10.23
C PRO A 27 -12.11 15.71 9.44
N LYS A 28 -12.05 17.05 9.46
CA LYS A 28 -12.98 17.91 8.72
C LYS A 28 -12.77 17.82 7.22
N LEU A 29 -11.56 17.46 6.79
CA LEU A 29 -11.17 17.41 5.38
C LEU A 29 -10.41 16.11 5.12
N THR A 30 -10.92 15.33 4.19
CA THR A 30 -10.15 14.35 3.46
C THR A 30 -9.84 14.94 2.09
N TYR A 31 -8.59 14.91 1.69
CA TYR A 31 -8.21 15.32 0.34
C TYR A 31 -8.76 14.34 -0.69
N ASP A 32 -8.97 14.83 -1.91
CA ASP A 32 -9.30 13.97 -3.03
C ASP A 32 -8.14 12.96 -3.25
N PRO A 33 -8.39 11.63 -3.17
CA PRO A 33 -7.34 10.63 -3.35
C PRO A 33 -6.67 10.70 -4.74
N PHE A 34 -7.35 11.24 -5.74
CA PHE A 34 -6.79 11.44 -7.08
C PHE A 34 -5.76 12.57 -7.18
N LEU A 35 -5.49 13.28 -6.08
CA LEU A 35 -4.31 14.15 -5.95
C LEU A 35 -3.01 13.36 -5.75
N LEU A 36 -3.08 12.10 -5.34
CA LEU A 36 -1.91 11.22 -5.26
C LEU A 36 -1.42 10.88 -6.68
N ALA A 37 -0.10 10.92 -6.85
CA ALA A 37 0.52 10.57 -8.13
C ALA A 37 0.13 9.15 -8.56
N ASN A 38 -0.18 8.98 -9.84
CA ASN A 38 -0.56 7.71 -10.48
C ASN A 38 -1.79 6.99 -9.85
N MET A 39 -2.59 7.68 -9.03
CA MET A 39 -3.77 7.08 -8.42
C MET A 39 -4.78 6.63 -9.50
N ARG A 40 -4.98 7.42 -10.54
CA ARG A 40 -5.93 7.09 -11.63
C ARG A 40 -5.45 5.86 -12.38
N GLU A 41 -4.19 5.83 -12.77
CA GLU A 41 -3.57 4.71 -13.47
C GLU A 41 -3.65 3.42 -12.64
N GLY A 42 -3.38 3.50 -11.34
CA GLY A 42 -3.50 2.37 -10.42
C GLY A 42 -4.93 1.84 -10.31
N VAL A 43 -5.91 2.74 -10.19
CA VAL A 43 -7.34 2.37 -10.15
C VAL A 43 -7.78 1.75 -11.47
N ASP A 44 -7.40 2.35 -12.61
CA ASP A 44 -7.76 1.83 -13.94
C ASP A 44 -7.15 0.43 -14.17
N LEU A 45 -5.90 0.21 -13.74
CA LEU A 45 -5.25 -1.10 -13.80
C LEU A 45 -5.98 -2.13 -12.93
N LEU A 46 -6.32 -1.76 -11.69
CA LEU A 46 -7.06 -2.62 -10.78
C LEU A 46 -8.43 -3.04 -11.35
N LEU A 47 -9.21 -2.07 -11.83
CA LEU A 47 -10.54 -2.34 -12.39
C LEU A 47 -10.44 -3.23 -13.62
N ARG A 48 -9.48 -2.99 -14.51
CA ARG A 48 -9.21 -3.86 -15.66
C ARG A 48 -8.88 -5.29 -15.22
N ALA A 49 -8.03 -5.47 -14.21
CA ALA A 49 -7.68 -6.79 -13.70
C ALA A 49 -8.90 -7.53 -13.11
N VAL A 50 -9.80 -6.80 -12.44
CA VAL A 50 -11.07 -7.35 -11.94
C VAL A 50 -11.97 -7.78 -13.10
N ASP A 51 -12.16 -6.92 -14.10
CA ASP A 51 -13.03 -7.19 -15.26
C ASP A 51 -12.52 -8.37 -16.10
N GLU A 52 -11.21 -8.50 -16.25
CA GLU A 52 -10.56 -9.63 -16.94
C GLU A 52 -10.50 -10.91 -16.09
N GLY A 53 -10.89 -10.83 -14.83
CA GLY A 53 -10.87 -11.96 -13.91
C GLY A 53 -9.48 -12.47 -13.59
N ARG A 54 -8.51 -11.58 -13.51
CA ARG A 54 -7.12 -11.89 -13.16
C ARG A 54 -6.98 -12.29 -11.70
N LYS A 55 -5.95 -13.07 -11.40
CA LYS A 55 -5.57 -13.39 -10.03
C LYS A 55 -4.79 -12.25 -9.39
N ILE A 56 -5.32 -11.71 -8.31
CA ILE A 56 -4.77 -10.58 -7.58
C ILE A 56 -4.15 -11.09 -6.27
N VAL A 57 -2.91 -10.69 -5.99
CA VAL A 57 -2.27 -10.92 -4.70
C VAL A 57 -1.99 -9.58 -4.02
N VAL A 58 -2.43 -9.43 -2.79
CA VAL A 58 -2.08 -8.30 -1.92
C VAL A 58 -0.88 -8.71 -1.08
N TYR A 59 0.23 -8.00 -1.26
CA TYR A 59 1.47 -8.22 -0.52
C TYR A 59 1.63 -7.13 0.53
N GLY A 60 1.59 -7.49 1.81
CA GLY A 60 1.75 -6.55 2.91
C GLY A 60 3.05 -6.77 3.68
N ASP A 61 3.39 -5.82 4.57
CA ASP A 61 4.42 -6.04 5.56
C ASP A 61 3.90 -6.85 6.75
N TYR A 62 4.82 -7.38 7.56
CA TYR A 62 4.54 -8.23 8.72
C TYR A 62 4.16 -7.44 9.99
N ASP A 63 4.25 -6.13 9.99
CA ASP A 63 3.90 -5.30 11.15
C ASP A 63 2.40 -4.95 11.20
N VAL A 64 2.00 -4.10 12.16
CA VAL A 64 0.58 -3.77 12.36
C VAL A 64 0.00 -3.02 11.17
N ASP A 65 0.76 -2.11 10.57
CA ASP A 65 0.31 -1.30 9.43
C ASP A 65 0.18 -2.19 8.19
N GLY A 66 1.15 -3.05 7.92
CA GLY A 66 1.09 -4.03 6.84
C GLY A 66 -0.06 -5.03 6.98
N ILE A 67 -0.26 -5.58 8.19
CA ILE A 67 -1.35 -6.55 8.44
C ILE A 67 -2.72 -5.88 8.31
N THR A 68 -2.89 -4.67 8.85
CA THR A 68 -4.19 -3.97 8.80
C THR A 68 -4.51 -3.47 7.40
N SER A 69 -3.54 -2.92 6.67
CA SER A 69 -3.72 -2.47 5.28
C SER A 69 -4.00 -3.66 4.34
N THR A 70 -3.29 -4.79 4.50
CA THR A 70 -3.57 -6.04 3.77
C THR A 70 -5.00 -6.50 4.04
N SER A 71 -5.42 -6.55 5.29
CA SER A 71 -6.76 -6.99 5.67
C SER A 71 -7.83 -6.09 5.06
N LEU A 72 -7.62 -4.77 5.07
CA LEU A 72 -8.52 -3.78 4.49
C LEU A 72 -8.61 -3.97 2.97
N MET A 73 -7.46 -4.03 2.28
CA MET A 73 -7.40 -4.17 0.82
C MET A 73 -8.06 -5.47 0.36
N VAL A 74 -7.71 -6.60 0.97
CA VAL A 74 -8.32 -7.91 0.65
C VAL A 74 -9.82 -7.90 0.88
N LYS A 75 -10.29 -7.29 1.98
CA LYS A 75 -11.73 -7.20 2.28
C LYS A 75 -12.48 -6.37 1.23
N VAL A 76 -11.91 -5.26 0.78
CA VAL A 76 -12.52 -4.43 -0.28
C VAL A 76 -12.50 -5.16 -1.62
N LEU A 77 -11.38 -5.75 -2.01
CA LEU A 77 -11.25 -6.45 -3.29
C LEU A 77 -12.18 -7.67 -3.37
N ARG A 78 -12.41 -8.39 -2.27
CA ARG A 78 -13.38 -9.49 -2.21
C ARG A 78 -14.83 -9.08 -2.44
N CYS A 79 -15.15 -7.80 -2.35
CA CYS A 79 -16.45 -7.29 -2.77
C CYS A 79 -16.58 -7.19 -4.31
N LEU A 80 -15.44 -7.21 -5.03
CA LEU A 80 -15.36 -7.04 -6.48
C LEU A 80 -15.06 -8.36 -7.21
N THR A 81 -14.24 -9.24 -6.61
CA THR A 81 -13.81 -10.50 -7.23
C THR A 81 -13.44 -11.55 -6.19
N ASP A 82 -13.66 -12.83 -6.50
CA ASP A 82 -13.24 -13.97 -5.66
C ASP A 82 -11.76 -14.35 -5.90
N LYS A 83 -11.09 -13.79 -6.92
CA LYS A 83 -9.72 -14.14 -7.30
C LYS A 83 -8.68 -13.32 -6.56
N VAL A 84 -8.85 -13.14 -5.26
CA VAL A 84 -7.96 -12.36 -4.39
C VAL A 84 -7.38 -13.24 -3.30
N SER A 85 -6.06 -13.23 -3.21
CA SER A 85 -5.29 -13.80 -2.11
C SER A 85 -4.36 -12.76 -1.50
N TYR A 86 -3.62 -13.14 -0.48
CA TYR A 86 -2.64 -12.25 0.15
C TYR A 86 -1.36 -13.01 0.47
N TYR A 87 -0.27 -12.25 0.62
CA TYR A 87 1.03 -12.72 1.08
C TYR A 87 1.56 -11.75 2.14
N ILE A 88 2.04 -12.28 3.25
CA ILE A 88 2.74 -11.51 4.29
C ILE A 88 4.06 -12.24 4.54
N PRO A 89 5.22 -11.56 4.32
CA PRO A 89 6.52 -12.20 4.50
C PRO A 89 6.79 -12.58 5.95
N SER A 90 7.60 -13.61 6.15
CA SER A 90 8.05 -13.99 7.48
C SER A 90 9.12 -13.01 7.96
N ARG A 91 8.87 -12.35 9.09
CA ARG A 91 9.85 -11.43 9.70
C ARG A 91 11.22 -12.05 9.94
N LEU A 92 11.26 -13.35 10.26
CA LEU A 92 12.48 -14.05 10.65
C LEU A 92 13.26 -14.60 9.45
N GLU A 93 12.57 -14.92 8.35
CA GLU A 93 13.15 -15.59 7.18
C GLU A 93 13.39 -14.65 6.02
N GLU A 94 12.44 -13.75 5.76
CA GLU A 94 12.45 -12.90 4.58
C GLU A 94 12.84 -11.45 4.91
N GLY A 95 12.42 -10.92 6.07
CA GLY A 95 12.67 -9.52 6.42
C GLY A 95 11.64 -8.56 5.80
N TYR A 96 11.97 -7.26 5.81
CA TYR A 96 11.11 -6.17 5.33
C TYR A 96 11.16 -6.02 3.81
N GLY A 97 10.00 -5.71 3.21
CA GLY A 97 9.87 -5.34 1.80
C GLY A 97 9.58 -6.50 0.86
N LEU A 98 9.67 -6.25 -0.45
CA LEU A 98 9.51 -7.26 -1.48
C LEU A 98 10.81 -8.08 -1.62
N HIS A 99 10.65 -9.40 -1.82
CA HIS A 99 11.75 -10.33 -2.06
C HIS A 99 11.49 -11.17 -3.32
N LYS A 100 12.55 -11.50 -4.07
CA LYS A 100 12.43 -12.30 -5.29
C LYS A 100 11.84 -13.68 -5.03
N ASP A 101 12.25 -14.33 -3.95
CA ASP A 101 11.74 -15.66 -3.57
C ASP A 101 10.22 -15.62 -3.28
N SER A 102 9.75 -14.56 -2.63
CA SER A 102 8.31 -14.34 -2.40
C SER A 102 7.56 -14.09 -3.71
N ILE A 103 8.16 -13.35 -4.65
CA ILE A 103 7.58 -13.09 -5.98
C ILE A 103 7.51 -14.39 -6.78
N ASP A 104 8.52 -15.26 -6.72
CA ASP A 104 8.49 -16.58 -7.35
C ASP A 104 7.35 -17.43 -6.81
N ALA A 105 7.19 -17.49 -5.49
CA ALA A 105 6.09 -18.23 -4.85
C ALA A 105 4.71 -17.68 -5.24
N ILE A 106 4.58 -16.37 -5.42
CA ILE A 106 3.37 -15.71 -5.87
C ILE A 106 3.11 -15.98 -7.36
N ALA A 107 4.15 -15.97 -8.18
CA ALA A 107 4.08 -16.29 -9.61
C ALA A 107 3.64 -17.75 -9.84
N GLU A 108 4.18 -18.70 -9.08
CA GLU A 108 3.78 -20.12 -9.12
C GLU A 108 2.31 -20.32 -8.78
N GLN A 109 1.73 -19.46 -7.97
CA GLN A 109 0.29 -19.46 -7.68
C GLN A 109 -0.53 -18.85 -8.82
N GLY A 110 0.11 -18.32 -9.86
CA GLY A 110 -0.52 -17.72 -11.03
C GLY A 110 -1.01 -16.30 -10.80
N CYS A 111 -0.32 -15.52 -9.98
CA CYS A 111 -0.58 -14.08 -9.81
C CYS A 111 -0.40 -13.34 -11.14
N GLU A 112 -1.31 -12.45 -11.45
CA GLU A 112 -1.28 -11.60 -12.65
C GLU A 112 -1.24 -10.11 -12.28
N LEU A 113 -1.75 -9.76 -11.08
CA LEU A 113 -1.63 -8.42 -10.50
C LEU A 113 -1.16 -8.52 -9.05
N LEU A 114 -0.04 -7.91 -8.75
CA LEU A 114 0.51 -7.75 -7.41
C LEU A 114 0.20 -6.34 -6.89
N ILE A 115 -0.42 -6.25 -5.73
CA ILE A 115 -0.67 -4.97 -5.05
C ILE A 115 0.11 -4.98 -3.74
N THR A 116 1.13 -4.14 -3.63
CA THR A 116 1.82 -3.98 -2.35
C THR A 116 1.12 -2.95 -1.48
N VAL A 117 1.08 -3.21 -0.19
CA VAL A 117 0.55 -2.28 0.82
C VAL A 117 1.57 -2.13 1.95
N ASP A 118 1.85 -0.90 2.34
CA ASP A 118 2.80 -0.55 3.40
C ASP A 118 4.25 -0.96 3.12
N CYS A 119 4.58 -1.23 1.86
CA CYS A 119 5.93 -1.58 1.40
C CYS A 119 6.05 -1.39 -0.11
N GLY A 120 7.30 -1.45 -0.62
CA GLY A 120 7.57 -1.53 -2.05
C GLY A 120 8.06 -0.25 -2.70
N SER A 121 8.00 0.91 -2.05
CA SER A 121 8.44 2.20 -2.63
C SER A 121 9.92 2.21 -3.03
N VAL A 122 10.75 1.43 -2.35
CA VAL A 122 12.19 1.29 -2.63
C VAL A 122 12.54 0.04 -3.43
N SER A 123 11.59 -0.86 -3.68
CA SER A 123 11.79 -2.20 -4.27
C SER A 123 11.73 -2.18 -5.81
N LYS A 124 12.53 -1.32 -6.45
CA LYS A 124 12.52 -1.17 -7.92
C LYS A 124 12.98 -2.42 -8.66
N GLU A 125 13.97 -3.13 -8.12
CA GLU A 125 14.50 -4.36 -8.74
C GLU A 125 13.47 -5.48 -8.66
N GLU A 126 12.81 -5.62 -7.51
CA GLU A 126 11.80 -6.64 -7.26
C GLU A 126 10.53 -6.41 -8.11
N THR A 127 10.08 -5.16 -8.22
CA THR A 127 8.95 -4.83 -9.10
C THR A 127 9.28 -5.05 -10.57
N SER A 128 10.51 -4.73 -11.01
CA SER A 128 10.98 -5.04 -12.36
C SER A 128 11.06 -6.56 -12.58
N TYR A 129 11.47 -7.31 -11.56
CA TYR A 129 11.50 -8.76 -11.60
C TYR A 129 10.09 -9.35 -11.73
N ALA A 130 9.12 -8.89 -10.94
CA ALA A 130 7.72 -9.29 -11.06
C ALA A 130 7.18 -9.04 -12.48
N HIS A 131 7.49 -7.86 -13.04
CA HIS A 131 7.12 -7.53 -14.43
C HIS A 131 7.72 -8.49 -15.45
N SER A 132 9.00 -8.92 -15.27
CA SER A 132 9.65 -9.90 -16.15
C SER A 132 8.98 -11.28 -16.13
N LEU A 133 8.24 -11.59 -15.07
CA LEU A 133 7.42 -12.80 -14.92
C LEU A 133 5.98 -12.61 -15.45
N GLY A 134 5.66 -11.46 -16.02
CA GLY A 134 4.33 -11.14 -16.54
C GLY A 134 3.34 -10.66 -15.46
N ILE A 135 3.81 -10.27 -14.27
CA ILE A 135 2.98 -9.78 -13.17
C ILE A 135 2.99 -8.24 -13.20
N GLU A 136 1.83 -7.62 -13.44
CA GLU A 136 1.67 -6.17 -13.27
C GLU A 136 1.67 -5.81 -11.78
N THR A 137 2.18 -4.62 -11.42
CA THR A 137 2.36 -4.25 -10.01
C THR A 137 1.78 -2.89 -9.71
N ILE A 138 1.00 -2.77 -8.63
CA ILE A 138 0.58 -1.51 -8.02
C ILE A 138 1.27 -1.41 -6.67
N VAL A 139 2.07 -0.35 -6.47
CA VAL A 139 2.75 -0.09 -5.19
C VAL A 139 1.98 0.97 -4.41
N THR A 140 1.52 0.62 -3.20
CA THR A 140 0.94 1.57 -2.24
C THR A 140 1.77 1.55 -0.95
N ASP A 141 2.41 2.68 -0.67
CA ASP A 141 3.35 2.80 0.44
C ASP A 141 3.37 4.24 0.97
N HIS A 142 3.70 4.43 2.25
CA HIS A 142 3.79 5.74 2.88
C HIS A 142 5.18 6.06 3.46
N HIS A 143 6.15 5.16 3.28
CA HIS A 143 7.53 5.40 3.70
C HIS A 143 8.21 6.46 2.83
N THR A 144 9.29 7.06 3.34
CA THR A 144 10.05 8.13 2.69
C THR A 144 10.40 7.78 1.25
N ASP A 145 10.04 8.63 0.31
CA ASP A 145 10.02 8.50 -1.15
C ASP A 145 8.75 7.84 -1.75
N SER A 146 7.72 7.65 -0.94
CA SER A 146 6.44 7.09 -1.37
C SER A 146 5.67 8.05 -2.27
N ALA A 147 5.84 7.88 -3.56
CA ALA A 147 4.76 8.13 -4.50
C ALA A 147 4.11 6.78 -4.79
N ILE A 148 2.79 6.70 -4.76
CA ILE A 148 2.08 5.56 -5.34
C ILE A 148 2.54 5.46 -6.79
N ARG A 149 3.24 4.40 -7.13
CA ARG A 149 3.73 4.17 -8.48
C ARG A 149 3.01 2.95 -9.04
N ALA A 150 2.03 3.20 -9.92
CA ALA A 150 1.64 2.18 -10.86
C ALA A 150 2.82 2.02 -11.84
N ILE A 151 3.47 0.87 -11.83
CA ILE A 151 4.46 0.50 -12.83
C ILE A 151 3.70 -0.38 -13.83
N MET A 152 3.42 0.21 -14.97
CA MET A 152 2.91 -0.51 -16.14
C MET A 152 4.04 -1.24 -16.84
#